data_422ea821336abc975824596eaa8e9c4c
#
_entry.id   422ea821336abc975824596eaa8e9c4c
#
_cell.length_a   1.000
_cell.length_b   1.000
_cell.length_c   1.000
_cell.angle_alpha   90.00
_cell.angle_beta   90.00
_cell.angle_gamma   90.00
#
_symmetry.space_group_name_H-M   'P 1'
#
loop_
_entity.id
_entity.type
_entity.pdbx_description
1 polymer ?
#
loop_
_entity_poly.entity_id
_entity_poly.type
_entity_poly.pdbx_seq_one_letter_code
_entity_poly.pdbx_strand_id
1 'polypeptide(L)'
;DEIVSKKKLSFIIGESFVKAGNQRTVQLLDDLKDIGFKTATMSGVSISISDVIIPDAKHDIIDRAEQEVDKIQQRFDRHVLTEGERYNKVIDVWTKATSDVADVMMDGLRSDDQGFNALYISSDSGARGSGDQIKQLAGMRGLMAKPRKSMIGGGEIIESPIQSNFKEGLSVMEYFISVSYTHLRAHETEY
;
A
#
# COMPACT_ATOMS: atom_id res chain seq x y z
N ASP A 1 -4.87 -7.14 -29.91
CA ASP A 1 -5.07 -7.76 -28.59
C ASP A 1 -4.45 -6.86 -27.53
N GLU A 2 -5.27 -6.31 -26.67
CA GLU A 2 -4.83 -5.47 -25.56
C GLU A 2 -5.44 -5.97 -24.24
N ILE A 3 -4.67 -5.89 -23.17
CA ILE A 3 -5.16 -6.22 -21.83
C ILE A 3 -6.19 -5.19 -21.39
N VAL A 4 -7.38 -5.64 -21.03
CA VAL A 4 -8.49 -4.79 -20.60
C VAL A 4 -8.35 -4.51 -19.10
N SER A 5 -7.74 -3.38 -18.75
CA SER A 5 -7.66 -2.90 -17.38
C SER A 5 -9.03 -2.36 -16.90
N LYS A 6 -9.20 -2.20 -15.57
CA LYS A 6 -10.41 -1.64 -14.95
C LYS A 6 -10.83 -0.29 -15.56
N LYS A 7 -9.87 0.60 -15.86
CA LYS A 7 -10.15 1.90 -16.51
C LYS A 7 -10.67 1.74 -17.92
N LYS A 8 -10.08 0.81 -18.69
CA LYS A 8 -10.51 0.50 -20.06
C LYS A 8 -11.90 -0.12 -20.09
N LEU A 9 -12.18 -1.03 -19.15
CA LEU A 9 -13.50 -1.63 -19.01
C LEU A 9 -14.58 -0.57 -18.73
N SER A 10 -14.35 0.34 -17.80
CA SER A 10 -15.27 1.45 -17.53
C SER A 10 -15.52 2.33 -18.75
N PHE A 11 -14.48 2.59 -19.55
CA PHE A 11 -14.63 3.33 -20.79
C PHE A 11 -15.48 2.59 -21.84
N ILE A 12 -15.23 1.27 -22.03
CA ILE A 12 -15.99 0.43 -22.95
C ILE A 12 -17.49 0.40 -22.56
N ILE A 13 -17.79 0.28 -21.27
CA ILE A 13 -19.16 0.28 -20.75
C ILE A 13 -19.82 1.63 -21.03
N GLY A 14 -19.14 2.75 -20.79
CA GLY A 14 -19.65 4.08 -21.10
C GLY A 14 -19.95 4.28 -22.60
N GLU A 15 -19.04 3.84 -23.47
CA GLU A 15 -19.25 3.87 -24.92
C GLU A 15 -20.43 2.97 -25.36
N SER A 16 -20.52 1.78 -24.79
CA SER A 16 -21.63 0.87 -25.06
C SER A 16 -22.99 1.49 -24.69
N PHE A 17 -23.06 2.16 -23.54
CA PHE A 17 -24.28 2.85 -23.11
C PHE A 17 -24.70 3.94 -24.08
N VAL A 18 -23.76 4.76 -24.56
CA VAL A 18 -24.04 5.85 -25.49
C VAL A 18 -24.46 5.32 -26.89
N LYS A 19 -23.78 4.25 -27.37
CA LYS A 19 -24.00 3.73 -28.74
C LYS A 19 -25.13 2.70 -28.84
N ALA A 20 -25.28 1.82 -27.85
CA ALA A 20 -26.19 0.67 -27.90
C ALA A 20 -27.40 0.79 -26.99
N GLY A 21 -27.45 1.80 -26.12
CA GLY A 21 -28.53 2.03 -25.17
C GLY A 21 -28.51 1.11 -23.96
N ASN A 22 -29.39 1.37 -23.00
CA ASN A 22 -29.38 0.72 -21.67
C ASN A 22 -29.50 -0.80 -21.76
N GLN A 23 -30.50 -1.31 -22.51
CA GLN A 23 -30.82 -2.74 -22.52
C GLN A 23 -29.64 -3.61 -23.00
N ARG A 24 -28.97 -3.20 -24.09
CA ARG A 24 -27.79 -3.93 -24.61
C ARG A 24 -26.59 -3.80 -23.69
N THR A 25 -26.45 -2.67 -23.03
CA THR A 25 -25.35 -2.48 -22.06
C THR A 25 -25.52 -3.37 -20.84
N VAL A 26 -26.74 -3.55 -20.33
CA VAL A 26 -27.02 -4.49 -19.23
C VAL A 26 -26.68 -5.92 -19.65
N GLN A 27 -27.09 -6.34 -20.85
CA GLN A 27 -26.76 -7.68 -21.36
C GLN A 27 -25.25 -7.87 -21.51
N LEU A 28 -24.51 -6.87 -22.02
CA LEU A 28 -23.04 -6.91 -22.09
C LEU A 28 -22.42 -7.05 -20.69
N LEU A 29 -22.93 -6.35 -19.68
CA LEU A 29 -22.43 -6.45 -18.30
C LEU A 29 -22.67 -7.83 -17.69
N ASP A 30 -23.83 -8.43 -17.94
CA ASP A 30 -24.11 -9.80 -17.48
C ASP A 30 -23.21 -10.83 -18.16
N ASP A 31 -23.01 -10.73 -19.48
CA ASP A 31 -22.11 -11.60 -20.22
C ASP A 31 -20.66 -11.46 -19.74
N LEU A 32 -20.19 -10.23 -19.49
CA LEU A 32 -18.85 -9.97 -18.94
C LEU A 32 -18.67 -10.55 -17.54
N LYS A 33 -19.66 -10.39 -16.69
CA LYS A 33 -19.68 -10.97 -15.34
C LYS A 33 -19.58 -12.50 -15.40
N ASP A 34 -20.36 -13.15 -16.23
CA ASP A 34 -20.43 -14.61 -16.35
C ASP A 34 -19.11 -15.18 -16.92
N ILE A 35 -18.54 -14.54 -17.94
CA ILE A 35 -17.21 -14.89 -18.47
C ILE A 35 -16.15 -14.71 -17.38
N GLY A 36 -16.18 -13.57 -16.66
CA GLY A 36 -15.23 -13.28 -15.59
C GLY A 36 -15.26 -14.33 -14.48
N PHE A 37 -16.43 -14.66 -13.96
CA PHE A 37 -16.55 -15.68 -12.92
C PHE A 37 -16.15 -17.08 -13.39
N LYS A 38 -16.57 -17.47 -14.59
CA LYS A 38 -16.19 -18.77 -15.16
C LYS A 38 -14.68 -18.88 -15.35
N THR A 39 -14.06 -17.86 -15.92
CA THR A 39 -12.61 -17.84 -16.15
C THR A 39 -11.84 -17.82 -14.84
N ALA A 40 -12.24 -17.00 -13.87
CA ALA A 40 -11.61 -16.94 -12.55
C ALA A 40 -11.71 -18.28 -11.80
N THR A 41 -12.87 -18.96 -11.90
CA THR A 41 -13.03 -20.31 -11.30
C THR A 41 -12.12 -21.34 -11.98
N MET A 42 -12.00 -21.29 -13.31
CA MET A 42 -11.14 -22.21 -14.06
C MET A 42 -9.65 -21.96 -13.83
N SER A 43 -9.24 -20.72 -13.58
CA SER A 43 -7.82 -20.38 -13.35
C SER A 43 -7.29 -20.92 -12.04
N GLY A 44 -8.14 -21.17 -11.05
CA GLY A 44 -7.75 -21.72 -9.74
C GLY A 44 -6.79 -20.85 -8.94
N VAL A 45 -6.72 -19.53 -9.23
CA VAL A 45 -5.82 -18.60 -8.53
C VAL A 45 -6.18 -18.54 -7.06
N SER A 46 -5.26 -18.89 -6.20
CA SER A 46 -5.38 -18.81 -4.74
C SER A 46 -4.16 -18.09 -4.16
N ILE A 47 -4.33 -17.45 -3.02
CA ILE A 47 -3.27 -16.69 -2.33
C ILE A 47 -2.83 -17.47 -1.11
N SER A 48 -1.53 -17.66 -0.99
CA SER A 48 -0.86 -18.30 0.15
C SER A 48 0.05 -17.29 0.87
N ILE A 49 0.41 -17.59 2.12
CA ILE A 49 1.41 -16.79 2.86
C ILE A 49 2.79 -16.88 2.18
N SER A 50 3.07 -17.97 1.47
CA SER A 50 4.32 -18.14 0.69
C SER A 50 4.44 -17.13 -0.44
N ASP A 51 3.32 -16.71 -1.04
CA ASP A 51 3.29 -15.78 -2.17
C ASP A 51 3.64 -14.34 -1.77
N VAL A 52 3.64 -14.07 -0.47
CA VAL A 52 4.08 -12.80 0.10
C VAL A 52 5.61 -12.81 0.20
N ILE A 53 6.30 -12.24 -0.77
CA ILE A 53 7.77 -12.21 -0.80
C ILE A 53 8.26 -10.91 -0.17
N ILE A 54 9.18 -11.05 0.79
CA ILE A 54 9.86 -9.91 1.41
C ILE A 54 11.16 -9.69 0.64
N PRO A 55 11.40 -8.48 0.09
CA PRO A 55 12.61 -8.23 -0.66
C PRO A 55 13.85 -8.20 0.25
N ASP A 56 14.93 -8.86 -0.15
CA ASP A 56 16.20 -8.88 0.60
C ASP A 56 16.79 -7.46 0.79
N ALA A 57 16.62 -6.60 -0.21
CA ALA A 57 17.08 -5.20 -0.15
C ALA A 57 16.33 -4.32 0.87
N LYS A 58 15.27 -4.81 1.50
CA LYS A 58 14.50 -4.05 2.51
C LYS A 58 15.40 -3.57 3.65
N HIS A 59 16.20 -4.46 4.21
CA HIS A 59 17.08 -4.13 5.34
C HIS A 59 18.09 -3.07 4.98
N ASP A 60 18.72 -3.17 3.81
CA ASP A 60 19.69 -2.17 3.33
C ASP A 60 19.07 -0.78 3.12
N ILE A 61 17.81 -0.71 2.72
CA ILE A 61 17.08 0.55 2.55
C ILE A 61 16.77 1.17 3.91
N ILE A 62 16.31 0.35 4.86
CA ILE A 62 16.01 0.80 6.23
C ILE A 62 17.27 1.29 6.92
N ASP A 63 18.37 0.54 6.88
CA ASP A 63 19.65 0.91 7.50
C ASP A 63 20.18 2.23 6.95
N ARG A 64 20.05 2.47 5.65
CA ARG A 64 20.43 3.76 5.04
C ARG A 64 19.54 4.90 5.53
N ALA A 65 18.23 4.65 5.65
CA ALA A 65 17.31 5.66 6.17
C ALA A 65 17.62 6.00 7.64
N GLU A 66 17.92 5.01 8.49
CA GLU A 66 18.34 5.22 9.88
C GLU A 66 19.62 6.06 9.97
N GLN A 67 20.63 5.75 9.16
CA GLN A 67 21.86 6.55 9.10
C GLN A 67 21.62 8.01 8.67
N GLU A 68 20.65 8.25 7.79
CA GLU A 68 20.26 9.62 7.41
C GLU A 68 19.53 10.35 8.55
N VAL A 69 18.65 9.64 9.25
CA VAL A 69 17.95 10.18 10.43
C VAL A 69 18.95 10.53 11.53
N ASP A 70 19.96 9.68 11.79
CA ASP A 70 21.01 9.94 12.77
C ASP A 70 21.82 11.20 12.41
N LYS A 71 22.13 11.41 11.14
CA LYS A 71 22.82 12.63 10.68
C LYS A 71 21.94 13.88 10.88
N ILE A 72 20.65 13.78 10.68
CA ILE A 72 19.70 14.87 10.92
C ILE A 72 19.68 15.17 12.42
N GLN A 73 19.61 14.14 13.28
CA GLN A 73 19.61 14.29 14.72
C GLN A 73 20.91 14.95 15.21
N GLN A 74 22.08 14.53 14.72
CA GLN A 74 23.36 15.17 15.05
C GLN A 74 23.43 16.65 14.67
N ARG A 75 22.81 17.04 13.55
CA ARG A 75 22.72 18.45 13.14
C ARG A 75 21.79 19.26 14.06
N PHE A 76 20.71 18.65 14.51
CA PHE A 76 19.80 19.25 15.50
C PHE A 76 20.51 19.44 16.84
N ASP A 77 21.24 18.46 17.35
CA ASP A 77 21.99 18.52 18.60
C ASP A 77 23.07 19.60 18.57
N ARG A 78 23.60 19.91 17.38
CA ARG A 78 24.54 21.02 17.13
C ARG A 78 23.84 22.38 16.94
N HIS A 79 22.53 22.45 17.15
CA HIS A 79 21.71 23.65 16.95
C HIS A 79 21.77 24.26 15.53
N VAL A 80 22.02 23.42 14.51
CA VAL A 80 22.02 23.84 13.09
C VAL A 80 20.61 23.81 12.50
N LEU A 81 19.71 22.99 13.09
CA LEU A 81 18.33 22.82 12.65
C LEU A 81 17.37 23.21 13.75
N THR A 82 16.22 23.76 13.37
CA THR A 82 15.07 23.91 14.26
C THR A 82 14.35 22.58 14.45
N GLU A 83 13.55 22.44 15.51
CA GLU A 83 12.76 21.23 15.77
C GLU A 83 11.79 20.91 14.62
N GLY A 84 11.12 21.92 14.07
CA GLY A 84 10.21 21.73 12.92
C GLY A 84 10.94 21.28 11.65
N GLU A 85 12.16 21.81 11.38
CA GLU A 85 12.95 21.36 10.25
C GLU A 85 13.47 19.93 10.44
N ARG A 86 13.91 19.57 11.65
CA ARG A 86 14.30 18.20 11.99
C ARG A 86 13.14 17.25 11.72
N TYR A 87 11.97 17.55 12.30
CA TYR A 87 10.75 16.74 12.15
C TYR A 87 10.40 16.52 10.67
N ASN A 88 10.30 17.58 9.89
CA ASN A 88 9.95 17.46 8.47
C ASN A 88 10.97 16.62 7.69
N LYS A 89 12.28 16.82 7.95
CA LYS A 89 13.33 16.03 7.29
C LYS A 89 13.28 14.55 7.65
N VAL A 90 12.98 14.22 8.90
CA VAL A 90 12.82 12.81 9.34
C VAL A 90 11.62 12.16 8.64
N ILE A 91 10.49 12.87 8.56
CA ILE A 91 9.30 12.38 7.84
C ILE A 91 9.59 12.18 6.35
N ASP A 92 10.31 13.10 5.71
CA ASP A 92 10.69 12.98 4.29
C ASP A 92 11.58 11.76 4.05
N VAL A 93 12.57 11.51 4.90
CA VAL A 93 13.46 10.32 4.81
C VAL A 93 12.64 9.03 4.90
N TRP A 94 11.77 8.92 5.90
CA TRP A 94 10.95 7.72 6.08
C TRP A 94 9.88 7.54 5.00
N THR A 95 9.31 8.62 4.49
CA THR A 95 8.38 8.57 3.36
C THR A 95 9.08 8.03 2.12
N LYS A 96 10.28 8.53 1.82
CA LYS A 96 11.09 8.05 0.70
C LYS A 96 11.47 6.58 0.88
N ALA A 97 12.01 6.20 2.04
CA ALA A 97 12.38 4.81 2.33
C ALA A 97 11.16 3.86 2.17
N THR A 98 9.99 4.28 2.62
CA THR A 98 8.75 3.50 2.47
C THR A 98 8.37 3.32 1.00
N SER A 99 8.57 4.34 0.16
CA SER A 99 8.34 4.24 -1.28
C SER A 99 9.37 3.33 -1.95
N ASP A 100 10.65 3.51 -1.64
CA ASP A 100 11.74 2.70 -2.20
C ASP A 100 11.54 1.20 -1.87
N VAL A 101 11.14 0.88 -0.63
CA VAL A 101 10.80 -0.51 -0.24
C VAL A 101 9.59 -1.03 -1.01
N ALA A 102 8.57 -0.19 -1.24
CA ALA A 102 7.38 -0.60 -1.99
C ALA A 102 7.71 -0.89 -3.46
N ASP A 103 8.57 -0.08 -4.08
CA ASP A 103 8.98 -0.26 -5.47
C ASP A 103 9.78 -1.56 -5.65
N VAL A 104 10.79 -1.79 -4.80
CA VAL A 104 11.57 -3.04 -4.82
C VAL A 104 10.71 -4.27 -4.54
N MET A 105 9.75 -4.16 -3.63
CA MET A 105 8.80 -5.23 -3.33
C MET A 105 7.91 -5.55 -4.54
N MET A 106 7.37 -4.54 -5.22
CA MET A 106 6.52 -4.74 -6.40
C MET A 106 7.30 -5.34 -7.56
N ASP A 107 8.54 -4.93 -7.76
CA ASP A 107 9.43 -5.52 -8.77
C ASP A 107 9.77 -6.99 -8.44
N GLY A 108 10.00 -7.30 -7.16
CA GLY A 108 10.18 -8.66 -6.68
C GLY A 108 8.96 -9.54 -6.94
N LEU A 109 7.78 -9.08 -6.58
CA LEU A 109 6.52 -9.81 -6.83
C LEU A 109 6.23 -9.99 -8.32
N ARG A 110 6.61 -9.00 -9.15
CA ARG A 110 6.45 -9.08 -10.61
C ARG A 110 7.36 -10.12 -11.26
N SER A 111 8.56 -10.30 -10.74
CA SER A 111 9.53 -11.26 -11.27
C SER A 111 9.37 -12.66 -10.70
N ASP A 112 8.61 -12.80 -9.61
CA ASP A 112 8.35 -14.08 -8.96
C ASP A 112 7.45 -14.96 -9.79
N ASP A 113 7.72 -16.28 -9.74
CA ASP A 113 6.98 -17.33 -10.47
C ASP A 113 6.72 -16.97 -11.95
N GLN A 114 7.72 -16.38 -12.61
CA GLN A 114 7.63 -15.94 -14.02
C GLN A 114 6.49 -14.96 -14.29
N GLY A 115 6.08 -14.18 -13.28
CA GLY A 115 4.98 -13.22 -13.33
C GLY A 115 3.61 -13.80 -12.94
N PHE A 116 3.54 -15.02 -12.45
CA PHE A 116 2.30 -15.67 -12.00
C PHE A 116 2.03 -15.57 -10.49
N ASN A 117 2.74 -14.70 -9.79
CA ASN A 117 2.43 -14.46 -8.37
C ASN A 117 0.99 -13.97 -8.19
N ALA A 118 0.20 -14.69 -7.39
CA ALA A 118 -1.24 -14.44 -7.22
C ALA A 118 -1.54 -13.06 -6.62
N LEU A 119 -0.69 -12.56 -5.72
CA LEU A 119 -0.81 -11.21 -5.14
C LEU A 119 -0.55 -10.14 -6.19
N TYR A 120 0.49 -10.32 -7.01
CA TYR A 120 0.81 -9.40 -8.10
C TYR A 120 -0.35 -9.33 -9.11
N ILE A 121 -0.84 -10.47 -9.58
CA ILE A 121 -1.96 -10.55 -10.53
C ILE A 121 -3.21 -9.84 -9.97
N SER A 122 -3.55 -10.06 -8.70
CA SER A 122 -4.72 -9.46 -8.07
C SER A 122 -4.62 -7.94 -7.98
N SER A 123 -3.42 -7.40 -7.71
CA SER A 123 -3.15 -5.97 -7.61
C SER A 123 -3.08 -5.30 -8.98
N ASP A 124 -2.34 -5.88 -9.92
CA ASP A 124 -2.13 -5.33 -11.27
C ASP A 124 -3.44 -5.29 -12.06
N SER A 125 -4.26 -6.33 -11.96
CA SER A 125 -5.60 -6.35 -12.56
C SER A 125 -6.57 -5.36 -11.92
N GLY A 126 -6.28 -4.88 -10.71
CA GLY A 126 -7.17 -4.04 -9.92
C GLY A 126 -8.40 -4.77 -9.36
N ALA A 127 -8.38 -6.10 -9.37
CA ALA A 127 -9.46 -6.91 -8.85
C ALA A 127 -9.55 -6.83 -7.31
N ARG A 128 -8.41 -6.99 -6.64
CA ARG A 128 -8.33 -6.90 -5.17
C ARG A 128 -6.92 -6.53 -4.71
N GLY A 129 -6.86 -5.74 -3.64
CA GLY A 129 -5.59 -5.32 -3.07
C GLY A 129 -4.99 -4.10 -3.81
N SER A 130 -4.93 -2.96 -3.13
CA SER A 130 -4.15 -1.82 -3.61
C SER A 130 -2.67 -2.06 -3.34
N GLY A 131 -1.78 -1.38 -4.08
CA GLY A 131 -0.34 -1.41 -3.81
C GLY A 131 0.00 -1.08 -2.35
N ASP A 132 -0.74 -0.14 -1.74
CA ASP A 132 -0.59 0.20 -0.31
C ASP A 132 -0.97 -0.94 0.64
N GLN A 133 -1.93 -1.78 0.29
CA GLN A 133 -2.28 -2.95 1.11
C GLN A 133 -1.21 -4.03 0.99
N ILE A 134 -0.70 -4.28 -0.20
CA ILE A 134 0.39 -5.26 -0.41
C ILE A 134 1.68 -4.79 0.25
N LYS A 135 1.99 -3.49 0.19
CA LYS A 135 3.12 -2.89 0.88
C LYS A 135 3.11 -3.20 2.39
N GLN A 136 1.94 -3.18 3.02
CA GLN A 136 1.81 -3.53 4.44
C GLN A 136 2.01 -5.03 4.71
N LEU A 137 1.74 -5.90 3.72
CA LEU A 137 1.91 -7.35 3.86
C LEU A 137 3.37 -7.79 3.71
N ALA A 138 4.09 -7.25 2.72
CA ALA A 138 5.41 -7.72 2.30
C ALA A 138 6.54 -6.69 2.42
N GLY A 139 6.22 -5.40 2.41
CA GLY A 139 7.18 -4.30 2.49
C GLY A 139 7.38 -3.78 3.90
N MET A 140 6.99 -2.54 4.14
CA MET A 140 6.90 -1.94 5.49
C MET A 140 5.61 -1.15 5.62
N ARG A 141 5.06 -1.09 6.83
CA ARG A 141 3.83 -0.34 7.07
C ARG A 141 4.03 1.17 7.00
N GLY A 142 5.18 1.67 7.46
CA GLY A 142 5.59 3.06 7.35
C GLY A 142 5.04 3.96 8.45
N LEU A 143 4.92 5.25 8.14
CA LEU A 143 4.52 6.29 9.08
C LEU A 143 3.02 6.24 9.40
N MET A 144 2.70 6.49 10.67
CA MET A 144 1.33 6.54 11.17
C MET A 144 0.99 7.97 11.65
N ALA A 145 -0.25 8.42 11.37
CA ALA A 145 -0.72 9.69 11.90
C ALA A 145 -1.12 9.54 13.37
N LYS A 146 -0.87 10.57 14.18
CA LYS A 146 -1.37 10.63 15.55
C LYS A 146 -2.90 10.74 15.55
N PRO A 147 -3.61 10.11 16.51
CA PRO A 147 -5.04 10.29 16.69
C PRO A 147 -5.34 11.76 16.97
N ARG A 148 -6.37 12.30 16.34
CA ARG A 148 -6.79 13.70 16.57
C ARG A 148 -7.41 13.82 17.96
N LYS A 149 -6.77 14.53 18.87
CA LYS A 149 -7.34 14.88 20.18
C LYS A 149 -8.19 16.15 20.17
N SER A 150 -8.18 16.95 19.10
CA SER A 150 -8.97 18.17 18.98
C SER A 150 -9.27 18.51 17.52
N MET A 151 -10.41 19.19 17.31
CA MET A 151 -10.87 19.66 15.99
C MET A 151 -9.99 20.77 15.37
N ILE A 152 -8.94 21.22 16.05
CA ILE A 152 -8.09 22.33 15.64
C ILE A 152 -6.65 21.83 15.57
N GLY A 153 -6.24 21.40 14.40
CA GLY A 153 -4.85 21.02 14.09
C GLY A 153 -4.76 19.81 13.16
N GLY A 154 -4.02 19.93 12.07
CA GLY A 154 -3.73 18.81 11.17
C GLY A 154 -3.10 17.66 11.95
N GLY A 155 -3.46 16.42 11.61
CA GLY A 155 -2.94 15.23 12.27
C GLY A 155 -1.42 15.18 12.17
N GLU A 156 -0.75 15.31 13.30
CA GLU A 156 0.70 15.19 13.42
C GLU A 156 1.09 13.72 13.13
N ILE A 157 2.14 13.52 12.37
CA ILE A 157 2.63 12.17 12.04
C ILE A 157 3.56 11.70 13.16
N ILE A 158 3.53 10.42 13.51
CA ILE A 158 4.47 9.84 14.47
C ILE A 158 5.80 9.66 13.74
N GLU A 159 6.89 10.24 14.28
CA GLU A 159 8.21 10.24 13.66
C GLU A 159 8.81 8.83 13.51
N SER A 160 8.45 7.93 14.42
CA SER A 160 8.91 6.53 14.37
C SER A 160 8.03 5.74 13.41
N PRO A 161 8.55 5.25 12.27
CA PRO A 161 7.80 4.43 11.35
C PRO A 161 7.62 3.01 11.88
N ILE A 162 6.62 2.31 11.37
CA ILE A 162 6.51 0.87 11.54
C ILE A 162 7.32 0.23 10.40
N GLN A 163 8.49 -0.31 10.74
CA GLN A 163 9.43 -0.91 9.78
C GLN A 163 9.00 -2.33 9.39
N SER A 164 8.33 -3.03 10.30
CA SER A 164 7.85 -4.39 10.08
C SER A 164 6.66 -4.43 9.12
N ASN A 165 6.49 -5.58 8.48
CA ASN A 165 5.30 -5.94 7.71
C ASN A 165 4.48 -7.01 8.45
N PHE A 166 3.29 -7.33 7.95
CA PHE A 166 2.44 -8.32 8.60
C PHE A 166 2.96 -9.75 8.50
N LYS A 167 3.75 -10.09 7.49
CA LYS A 167 4.35 -11.42 7.36
C LYS A 167 5.45 -11.66 8.41
N GLU A 168 6.29 -10.65 8.68
CA GLU A 168 7.32 -10.70 9.73
C GLU A 168 6.71 -10.68 11.13
N GLY A 169 5.57 -10.02 11.25
CA GLY A 169 4.96 -9.71 12.53
C GLY A 169 5.46 -8.38 13.10
N LEU A 170 4.59 -7.67 13.80
CA LEU A 170 4.91 -6.39 14.43
C LEU A 170 5.53 -6.63 15.81
N SER A 171 6.53 -5.83 16.17
CA SER A 171 7.00 -5.74 17.55
C SER A 171 5.89 -5.18 18.46
N VAL A 172 6.02 -5.36 19.78
CA VAL A 172 5.01 -4.89 20.75
C VAL A 172 4.80 -3.37 20.62
N MET A 173 5.87 -2.61 20.45
CA MET A 173 5.80 -1.15 20.30
C MET A 173 5.14 -0.74 18.96
N GLU A 174 5.51 -1.38 17.88
CA GLU A 174 4.91 -1.14 16.57
C GLU A 174 3.44 -1.53 16.54
N TYR A 175 3.09 -2.64 17.18
CA TYR A 175 1.69 -3.04 17.33
C TYR A 175 0.89 -1.99 18.08
N PHE A 176 1.42 -1.47 19.18
CA PHE A 176 0.75 -0.43 19.96
C PHE A 176 0.52 0.86 19.16
N ILE A 177 1.53 1.32 18.42
CA ILE A 177 1.42 2.47 17.50
C ILE A 177 0.34 2.20 16.44
N SER A 178 0.37 1.01 15.85
CA SER A 178 -0.55 0.57 14.81
C SER A 178 -2.00 0.53 15.27
N VAL A 179 -2.27 -0.06 16.44
CA VAL A 179 -3.63 -0.20 17.00
C VAL A 179 -4.19 1.15 17.44
N SER A 180 -3.37 2.01 18.04
CA SER A 180 -3.79 3.34 18.44
C SER A 180 -4.33 4.15 17.26
N TYR A 181 -3.74 4.03 16.07
CA TYR A 181 -4.23 4.67 14.86
C TYR A 181 -5.58 4.09 14.38
N THR A 182 -5.69 2.76 14.32
CA THR A 182 -6.89 2.10 13.76
C THR A 182 -8.08 2.14 14.70
N HIS A 183 -7.86 1.91 16.00
CA HIS A 183 -8.93 1.83 17.00
C HIS A 183 -9.56 3.22 17.29
N LEU A 184 -8.74 4.23 17.40
CA LEU A 184 -9.24 5.60 17.64
C LEU A 184 -9.98 6.16 16.43
N ARG A 185 -9.56 5.84 15.21
CA ARG A 185 -10.26 6.24 13.99
C ARG A 185 -11.62 5.56 13.84
N ALA A 186 -11.77 4.30 14.28
CA ALA A 186 -13.05 3.61 14.25
C ALA A 186 -14.09 4.27 15.16
N HIS A 187 -13.68 4.79 16.33
CA HIS A 187 -14.57 5.51 17.23
C HIS A 187 -14.94 6.92 16.75
N GLU A 188 -14.12 7.55 15.89
CA GLU A 188 -14.43 8.89 15.32
C GLU A 188 -15.50 8.83 14.21
N THR A 189 -15.77 7.67 13.63
CA THR A 189 -16.78 7.49 12.56
C THR A 189 -18.17 7.11 13.07
N GLU A 190 -18.34 6.91 14.37
CA GLU A 190 -19.65 6.58 14.98
C GLU A 190 -20.44 7.80 15.49
N TYR A 191 -19.99 9.04 15.22
CA TYR A 191 -20.74 10.27 15.58
C TYR A 191 -21.07 11.10 14.35
#